data_4e217737031aa55290c154a03cfb3866
#
_entry.id   4e217737031aa55290c154a03cfb3866
#
_cell.length_a   1.000
_cell.length_b   1.000
_cell.length_c   1.000
_cell.angle_alpha   90.00
_cell.angle_beta   90.00
_cell.angle_gamma   90.00
#
_symmetry.space_group_name_H-M   'P 1'
#
loop_
_entity.id
_entity.type
_entity.pdbx_description
1 polymer ?
#
loop_
_entity_poly.entity_id
_entity_poly.type
_entity_poly.pdbx_seq_one_letter_code
_entity_poly.pdbx_strand_id
1 'polypeptide(L)' 'MKYVEIGLGNRWLVRTETELADGSEYEQKGMVRPIKLHSVYIRCWAGHTVYVFDIRSGFKRTRKSRKAVKLIFGISSYL' A
#
# COMPACT_ATOMS: atom_id res chain seq x y z
N MET A 1 -6.84 -7.26 -7.71
CA MET A 1 -5.62 -6.44 -7.87
C MET A 1 -4.63 -6.74 -6.76
N LYS A 2 -3.37 -6.71 -7.05
CA LYS A 2 -2.31 -6.90 -6.06
C LYS A 2 -1.65 -5.58 -5.72
N TYR A 3 -1.23 -5.45 -4.47
CA TYR A 3 -0.45 -4.31 -3.99
C TYR A 3 0.81 -4.86 -3.34
N VAL A 4 1.98 -4.48 -3.86
CA VAL A 4 3.26 -4.84 -3.25
C VAL A 4 3.76 -3.61 -2.52
N GLU A 5 3.99 -3.75 -1.22
CA GLU A 5 4.35 -2.63 -0.35
C GLU A 5 5.63 -2.90 0.41
N ILE A 6 6.46 -1.87 0.50
CA ILE A 6 7.66 -1.84 1.34
C ILE A 6 7.40 -0.81 2.42
N GLY A 7 7.43 -1.24 3.68
CA GLY A 7 7.08 -0.37 4.80
C GLY A 7 8.26 -0.08 5.72
N LEU A 8 8.34 1.16 6.19
CA LEU A 8 9.25 1.60 7.25
C LEU A 8 8.42 2.05 8.45
N GLY A 9 8.89 1.77 9.66
CA GLY A 9 8.15 2.05 10.89
C GLY A 9 7.12 0.99 11.23
N ASN A 10 7.23 -0.19 10.62
CA ASN A 10 6.34 -1.31 10.82
C ASN A 10 7.16 -2.60 10.97
N ARG A 11 6.53 -3.69 11.43
CA ARG A 11 7.24 -4.97 11.61
C ARG A 11 7.59 -5.66 10.30
N TRP A 12 6.78 -5.45 9.25
CA TRP A 12 7.04 -6.02 7.94
C TRP A 12 7.80 -4.99 7.09
N LEU A 13 8.72 -5.49 6.27
CA LEU A 13 9.47 -4.65 5.33
C LEU A 13 8.89 -4.75 3.92
N VAL A 14 8.50 -5.96 3.51
CA VAL A 14 7.91 -6.19 2.18
C VAL A 14 6.72 -7.12 2.33
N ARG A 15 5.61 -6.76 1.71
CA ARG A 15 4.42 -7.60 1.67
C ARG A 15 3.69 -7.47 0.33
N THR A 16 2.93 -8.49 0.00
CA THR A 16 1.98 -8.47 -1.11
C THR A 16 0.57 -8.64 -0.56
N GLU A 17 -0.31 -7.72 -0.87
CA GLU A 17 -1.73 -7.80 -0.53
C GLU A 17 -2.51 -8.06 -1.81
N THR A 18 -3.34 -9.10 -1.81
CA THR A 18 -4.15 -9.49 -2.96
C THR A 18 -5.61 -9.25 -2.65
N GLU A 19 -6.28 -8.48 -3.49
CA GLU A 19 -7.72 -8.25 -3.43
C GLU A 19 -8.41 -9.15 -4.44
N LEU A 20 -9.34 -9.96 -3.96
CA LEU A 20 -10.09 -10.90 -4.78
C LEU A 20 -11.35 -10.23 -5.37
N ALA A 21 -11.95 -10.89 -6.36
CA ALA A 21 -13.12 -10.37 -7.06
C ALA A 21 -14.35 -10.18 -6.15
N ASP A 22 -14.42 -10.94 -5.06
CA ASP A 22 -15.51 -10.85 -4.06
C ASP A 22 -15.29 -9.77 -3.01
N GLY A 23 -14.18 -9.00 -3.13
CA GLY A 23 -13.83 -7.96 -2.17
C GLY A 23 -13.00 -8.43 -1.00
N SER A 24 -12.76 -9.73 -0.84
CA SER A 24 -11.87 -10.23 0.20
C SER A 24 -10.41 -9.98 -0.14
N GLU A 25 -9.57 -9.91 0.90
CA GLU A 25 -8.16 -9.63 0.77
C GLU A 25 -7.35 -10.64 1.56
N TYR A 26 -6.14 -10.94 1.08
CA TYR A 26 -5.18 -11.69 1.86
C TYR A 26 -3.78 -11.14 1.67
N GLU A 27 -2.92 -11.39 2.65
CA GLU A 27 -1.59 -10.81 2.73
C GLU A 27 -0.54 -11.92 2.75
N GLN A 28 0.56 -11.69 2.01
CA GLN A 28 1.68 -12.62 1.94
C GLN A 28 2.98 -11.86 2.14
N LYS A 29 3.97 -12.49 2.76
CA LYS A 29 5.29 -11.90 2.93
C LYS A 29 6.03 -11.84 1.61
N GLY A 30 6.79 -10.76 1.40
CA GLY A 30 7.59 -10.57 0.21
C GLY A 30 6.77 -10.20 -1.01
N MET A 31 7.38 -10.36 -2.17
CA MET A 31 6.75 -10.07 -3.45
C MET A 31 6.24 -11.35 -4.09
N VAL A 32 4.96 -11.39 -4.42
CA VAL A 32 4.31 -12.54 -5.04
C VAL A 32 4.05 -12.27 -6.52
N ARG A 33 4.67 -13.05 -7.38
CA ARG A 33 4.47 -13.00 -8.84
C ARG A 33 3.22 -13.77 -9.24
N PRO A 34 2.61 -13.49 -10.43
CA PRO A 34 3.05 -12.54 -11.45
C PRO A 34 2.66 -11.09 -11.12
N ILE A 35 3.40 -10.14 -11.67
CA ILE A 35 3.14 -8.72 -11.48
C ILE A 35 3.07 -8.03 -12.83
N LYS A 36 1.98 -7.27 -13.04
CA LYS A 36 1.82 -6.38 -14.19
C LYS A 36 1.54 -4.98 -13.65
N LEU A 37 2.51 -4.10 -13.76
CA LEU A 37 2.45 -2.77 -13.15
C LEU A 37 1.23 -1.98 -13.62
N HIS A 38 0.44 -1.49 -12.67
CA HIS A 38 -0.67 -0.57 -12.89
C HIS A 38 -0.31 0.85 -12.44
N SER A 39 0.19 0.99 -11.21
CA SER A 39 0.50 2.29 -10.63
C SER A 39 1.55 2.16 -9.54
N VAL A 40 2.18 3.29 -9.21
CA VAL A 40 3.12 3.40 -8.09
C VAL A 40 2.58 4.46 -7.14
N TYR A 41 2.67 4.21 -5.84
CA TYR A 41 2.21 5.16 -4.85
C TYR A 41 3.14 5.22 -3.64
N ILE A 42 3.05 6.33 -2.92
CA ILE A 42 3.73 6.53 -1.64
C ILE A 42 2.65 6.89 -0.63
N ARG A 43 2.67 6.23 0.52
CA ARG A 43 1.77 6.53 1.64
C ARG A 43 2.61 6.92 2.84
N CYS A 44 2.34 8.09 3.39
CA CYS A 44 3.02 8.60 4.57
C CYS A 44 2.01 8.82 5.68
N TRP A 45 2.17 8.12 6.79
CA TRP A 45 1.34 8.29 7.96
C TRP A 45 2.12 9.09 9.01
N ALA A 46 1.69 10.32 9.25
CA ALA A 46 2.33 11.21 10.22
C ALA A 46 1.31 11.65 11.26
N GLY A 47 1.42 11.12 12.48
CA GLY A 47 0.45 11.36 13.55
C GLY A 47 -0.91 10.77 13.20
N HIS A 48 -1.92 11.61 13.07
CA HIS A 48 -3.28 11.21 12.70
C HIS A 48 -3.58 11.39 11.21
N THR A 49 -2.64 11.90 10.45
CA THR A 49 -2.88 12.20 9.03
C THR A 49 -2.13 11.22 8.14
N VAL A 50 -2.83 10.69 7.14
CA VAL A 50 -2.28 9.83 6.12
C VAL A 50 -2.26 10.57 4.79
N TYR A 51 -1.09 10.71 4.21
CA TYR A 51 -0.90 11.29 2.89
C TYR A 51 -0.63 10.18 1.90
N VAL A 52 -1.35 10.18 0.79
CA VAL A 52 -1.16 9.21 -0.29
C VAL A 52 -0.91 9.98 -1.58
N PHE A 53 0.18 9.67 -2.24
CA PHE A 53 0.48 10.18 -3.57
C PHE A 53 0.58 9.01 -4.54
N ASP A 54 -0.31 8.97 -5.51
CA ASP A 54 -0.40 7.93 -6.52
C ASP A 54 -0.20 8.57 -7.89
N ILE A 55 0.65 7.99 -8.73
CA ILE A 55 0.95 8.57 -10.05
C ILE A 55 -0.26 8.59 -10.99
N ARG A 56 -1.29 7.80 -10.70
CA ARG A 56 -2.54 7.82 -11.48
C ARG A 56 -3.65 8.61 -10.81
N SER A 57 -3.82 8.41 -9.50
CA SER A 57 -4.93 9.01 -8.75
C SER A 57 -4.61 10.38 -8.19
N GLY A 58 -3.33 10.75 -8.15
CA GLY A 58 -2.87 12.01 -7.58
C GLY A 58 -2.73 11.98 -6.07
N PHE A 59 -2.86 13.14 -5.45
CA PHE A 59 -2.64 13.33 -4.03
C PHE A 59 -3.94 13.22 -3.24
N LYS A 60 -3.88 12.47 -2.13
CA LYS A 60 -5.01 12.35 -1.18
C LYS A 60 -4.49 12.52 0.24
N ARG A 61 -5.35 13.08 1.09
CA ARG A 61 -5.08 13.23 2.52
C ARG A 61 -6.27 12.73 3.30
N THR A 62 -6.02 11.84 4.26
CA THR A 62 -7.06 11.26 5.10
C THR A 62 -6.65 11.37 6.56
N ARG A 63 -7.60 11.65 7.43
CA ARG A 63 -7.38 11.68 8.87
C ARG A 63 -7.83 10.35 9.49
N LYS A 64 -6.99 9.81 10.37
CA LYS A 64 -7.27 8.56 11.09
C LYS A 64 -7.40 8.83 12.59
N SER A 65 -8.20 8.00 13.27
CA SER A 65 -8.32 8.06 14.73
C SER A 65 -7.07 7.57 15.44
N ARG A 66 -6.34 6.64 14.82
CA ARG A 66 -5.10 6.09 15.37
C ARG A 66 -3.89 6.95 15.01
N LYS A 67 -3.00 7.14 15.97
CA LYS A 67 -1.75 7.84 15.76
C LYS A 67 -0.66 6.86 15.36
N ALA A 68 0.08 7.16 14.31
CA ALA A 68 1.18 6.33 13.85
C ALA A 68 2.20 7.16 13.05
N VAL A 69 3.41 6.60 12.89
CA VAL A 69 4.44 7.13 11.99
C VAL A 69 4.90 6.00 11.11
N LYS A 70 4.58 6.08 9.82
CA LYS A 70 4.91 5.04 8.84
C LYS A 70 5.21 5.68 7.50
N LEU A 71 6.10 5.04 6.74
CA LEU A 71 6.35 5.41 5.35
C LEU A 71 6.25 4.14 4.51
N ILE A 72 5.40 4.16 3.51
CA ILE A 72 5.10 2.99 2.68
C ILE A 72 5.28 3.35 1.21
N PHE A 73 6.12 2.60 0.52
CA PHE A 73 6.26 2.66 -0.93
C PHE A 73 5.54 1.44 -1.51
N GLY A 74 4.66 1.68 -2.46
CA GLY A 74 3.87 0.60 -3.00
C GLY A 74 3.71 0.68 -4.51
N ILE A 75 3.42 -0.49 -5.09
CA ILE A 75 2.98 -0.60 -6.48
C ILE A 75 1.68 -1.37 -6.49
N SER A 76 0.80 -1.02 -7.43
CA SER A 76 -0.38 -1.80 -7.72
C SER A 76 -0.18 -2.60 -9.00
N SER A 77 -0.77 -3.78 -9.06
CA SER A 77 -0.64 -4.71 -10.16
C SER A 77 -2.00 -5.21 -10.61
N TYR A 78 -2.18 -5.37 -11.91
CA TYR A 78 -3.40 -5.96 -12.49
C TYR A 78 -3.54 -7.45 -12.19
N LEU A 79 -2.46 -8.13 -11.91
CA LEU A 79 -2.43 -9.58 -11.74
C LEU A 79 -2.27 -9.99 -10.29
#